data_a3aae5fcc51a7e0d9e418ce426fd9f17
#
_entry.id   a3aae5fcc51a7e0d9e418ce426fd9f17
#
_cell.length_a   1.000
_cell.length_b   1.000
_cell.length_c   1.000
_cell.angle_alpha   90.00
_cell.angle_beta   90.00
_cell.angle_gamma   90.00
#
_symmetry.space_group_name_H-M   'P 1'
#
loop_
_entity.id
_entity.type
_entity.pdbx_description
1 polymer ?
#
loop_
_entity_poly.entity_id
_entity_poly.type
_entity_poly.pdbx_seq_one_letter_code
_entity_poly.pdbx_strand_id
1 'polypeptide(L)'
;MAKVPLRIVGIGRDIELRVVSFLTRARQATEHVAFIDLGSEDETAILVEEVGCSLLTSEASDIVSITRCLKASDLEPAENYLFIHVNKEWSLREFPLHLNRSRENWDVYIGLVSNNDEEENRPTRSHLSASNFQHASVSFAGLEELASAESESTAHDLSDKLRVRVIESTALPSLPQRESLATASRFAQLFMWMIESRHPLFLFGIPGIVLFVLGYRLSGGVVNTFTELSTESIGVTLLTIAMTLFGLFAMMIAVILYIMGKQVEQVQAQYDGPRGGL
;
A
#
# COMPACT_ATOMS: atom_id res chain seq x y z
N MET A 1 -25.15 -10.16 21.12
CA MET A 1 -24.33 -9.08 20.50
C MET A 1 -24.68 -9.00 19.02
N ALA A 2 -24.87 -7.81 18.47
CA ALA A 2 -25.04 -7.64 17.04
C ALA A 2 -23.72 -7.97 16.35
N LYS A 3 -23.76 -8.78 15.29
CA LYS A 3 -22.58 -9.09 14.48
C LYS A 3 -22.44 -8.06 13.38
N VAL A 4 -21.18 -7.66 13.08
CA VAL A 4 -20.93 -6.80 11.92
C VAL A 4 -21.02 -7.62 10.64
N PRO A 5 -21.50 -7.06 9.52
CA PRO A 5 -21.77 -7.84 8.31
C PRO A 5 -20.50 -8.44 7.67
N LEU A 6 -19.40 -7.68 7.66
CA LEU A 6 -18.13 -8.09 7.07
C LEU A 6 -16.96 -7.47 7.83
N ARG A 7 -15.99 -8.30 8.19
CA ARG A 7 -14.68 -7.87 8.67
C ARG A 7 -13.60 -8.25 7.67
N ILE A 8 -12.76 -7.31 7.28
CA ILE A 8 -11.60 -7.56 6.43
C ILE A 8 -10.36 -7.62 7.31
N VAL A 9 -9.59 -8.69 7.17
CA VAL A 9 -8.39 -8.95 7.95
C VAL A 9 -7.21 -9.06 6.98
N GLY A 10 -6.32 -8.08 7.00
CA GLY A 10 -5.03 -8.15 6.33
C GLY A 10 -4.05 -8.98 7.14
N ILE A 11 -3.19 -9.71 6.49
CA ILE A 11 -2.15 -10.52 7.12
C ILE A 11 -0.85 -10.28 6.36
N GLY A 12 0.24 -10.01 7.06
CA GLY A 12 1.50 -9.80 6.35
C GLY A 12 2.68 -9.58 7.26
N ARG A 13 3.87 -9.57 6.65
CA ARG A 13 5.15 -9.28 7.28
C ARG A 13 5.97 -8.40 6.35
N ASP A 14 6.61 -7.35 6.90
CA ASP A 14 7.53 -6.45 6.19
C ASP A 14 6.91 -5.86 4.89
N ILE A 15 5.73 -5.24 5.02
CA ILE A 15 4.95 -4.70 3.90
C ILE A 15 4.63 -3.20 4.05
N GLU A 16 5.49 -2.43 4.70
CA GLU A 16 5.31 -0.98 4.96
C GLU A 16 4.83 -0.20 3.72
N LEU A 17 5.38 -0.51 2.53
CA LEU A 17 5.05 0.17 1.27
C LEU A 17 3.63 -0.16 0.74
N ARG A 18 2.96 -1.17 1.28
CA ARG A 18 1.67 -1.67 0.77
C ARG A 18 0.56 -1.62 1.78
N VAL A 19 0.89 -1.67 3.07
CA VAL A 19 -0.08 -1.78 4.14
C VAL A 19 -1.09 -0.63 4.13
N VAL A 20 -0.64 0.61 3.97
CA VAL A 20 -1.51 1.79 3.93
C VAL A 20 -2.48 1.73 2.74
N SER A 21 -1.98 1.35 1.56
CA SER A 21 -2.81 1.20 0.35
C SER A 21 -3.86 0.11 0.52
N PHE A 22 -3.49 -1.02 1.13
CA PHE A 22 -4.40 -2.11 1.46
C PHE A 22 -5.48 -1.66 2.44
N LEU A 23 -5.09 -1.08 3.58
CA LEU A 23 -6.00 -0.64 4.64
C LEU A 23 -6.98 0.43 4.14
N THR A 24 -6.49 1.40 3.36
CA THR A 24 -7.33 2.43 2.74
C THR A 24 -8.37 1.80 1.82
N ARG A 25 -7.97 0.82 1.02
CA ARG A 25 -8.90 0.13 0.11
C ARG A 25 -9.89 -0.76 0.86
N ALA A 26 -9.46 -1.44 1.92
CA ALA A 26 -10.32 -2.24 2.77
C ALA A 26 -11.38 -1.38 3.48
N ARG A 27 -11.01 -0.22 3.98
CA ARG A 27 -11.93 0.74 4.61
C ARG A 27 -12.99 1.30 3.68
N GLN A 28 -12.73 1.36 2.38
CA GLN A 28 -13.76 1.72 1.39
C GLN A 28 -14.86 0.66 1.27
N ALA A 29 -14.58 -0.59 1.66
CA ALA A 29 -15.52 -1.70 1.59
C ALA A 29 -16.25 -1.94 2.93
N THR A 30 -15.59 -1.72 4.06
CA THR A 30 -16.13 -1.87 5.42
C THR A 30 -15.35 -1.02 6.42
N GLU A 31 -16.02 -0.53 7.46
CA GLU A 31 -15.35 0.17 8.59
C GLU A 31 -14.60 -0.82 9.51
N HIS A 32 -14.94 -2.10 9.46
CA HIS A 32 -14.39 -3.13 10.35
C HIS A 32 -13.17 -3.80 9.71
N VAL A 33 -12.03 -3.14 9.81
CA VAL A 33 -10.75 -3.62 9.27
C VAL A 33 -9.79 -3.92 10.42
N ALA A 34 -9.14 -5.07 10.36
CA ALA A 34 -8.06 -5.47 11.26
C ALA A 34 -6.84 -5.90 10.45
N PHE A 35 -5.70 -5.89 11.08
CA PHE A 35 -4.45 -6.37 10.50
C PHE A 35 -3.75 -7.32 11.47
N ILE A 36 -3.27 -8.45 10.96
CA ILE A 36 -2.47 -9.41 11.73
C ILE A 36 -1.03 -9.31 11.23
N ASP A 37 -0.17 -8.80 12.09
CA ASP A 37 1.25 -8.70 11.85
C ASP A 37 1.94 -10.03 12.19
N LEU A 38 2.75 -10.54 11.27
CA LEU A 38 3.50 -11.78 11.41
C LEU A 38 4.93 -11.54 11.93
N GLY A 39 5.11 -10.52 12.76
CA GLY A 39 6.39 -10.14 13.33
C GLY A 39 7.25 -9.33 12.35
N SER A 40 6.71 -8.21 11.85
CA SER A 40 7.44 -7.28 11.00
C SER A 40 8.57 -6.59 11.76
N GLU A 41 9.69 -6.40 11.07
CA GLU A 41 10.86 -5.65 11.55
C GLU A 41 10.89 -4.23 10.97
N ASP A 42 10.00 -3.91 10.02
CA ASP A 42 9.84 -2.61 9.38
C ASP A 42 8.75 -1.74 10.06
N GLU A 43 8.36 -0.65 9.44
CA GLU A 43 7.34 0.28 9.96
C GLU A 43 5.90 -0.23 9.78
N THR A 44 5.67 -1.47 9.32
CA THR A 44 4.34 -2.02 9.04
C THR A 44 3.38 -1.88 10.22
N ALA A 45 3.79 -2.30 11.41
CA ALA A 45 2.95 -2.25 12.61
C ALA A 45 2.58 -0.80 13.00
N ILE A 46 3.56 0.10 12.95
CA ILE A 46 3.36 1.53 13.25
C ILE A 46 2.35 2.15 12.28
N LEU A 47 2.50 1.88 10.99
CA LEU A 47 1.60 2.40 9.95
C LEU A 47 0.16 1.88 10.10
N VAL A 48 -0.03 0.64 10.55
CA VAL A 48 -1.37 0.08 10.83
C VAL A 48 -2.05 0.85 11.96
N GLU A 49 -1.32 1.16 13.04
CA GLU A 49 -1.83 1.92 14.18
C GLU A 49 -2.12 3.37 13.79
N GLU A 50 -1.24 4.02 13.03
CA GLU A 50 -1.44 5.40 12.54
C GLU A 50 -2.68 5.54 11.66
N VAL A 51 -2.96 4.54 10.83
CA VAL A 51 -4.20 4.47 10.05
C VAL A 51 -5.42 4.22 10.96
N GLY A 52 -5.21 3.84 12.24
CA GLY A 52 -6.27 3.58 13.22
C GLY A 52 -6.99 2.25 12.96
N CYS A 53 -6.31 1.24 12.44
CA CYS A 53 -6.80 -0.12 12.31
C CYS A 53 -6.43 -0.95 13.55
N SER A 54 -7.24 -1.96 13.85
CA SER A 54 -6.93 -2.91 14.92
C SER A 54 -5.73 -3.77 14.51
N LEU A 55 -4.66 -3.71 15.30
CA LEU A 55 -3.46 -4.50 15.11
C LEU A 55 -3.51 -5.73 16.02
N LEU A 56 -3.27 -6.90 15.44
CA LEU A 56 -3.08 -8.18 16.12
C LEU A 56 -1.72 -8.74 15.71
N THR A 57 -1.16 -9.63 16.54
CA THR A 57 0.11 -10.30 16.22
C THR A 57 -0.07 -11.80 16.22
N SER A 58 0.59 -12.49 15.27
CA SER A 58 0.63 -13.95 15.19
C SER A 58 2.02 -14.40 14.75
N GLU A 59 2.50 -15.49 15.32
CA GLU A 59 3.78 -16.10 14.91
C GLU A 59 3.60 -17.00 13.66
N ALA A 60 2.39 -17.51 13.46
CA ALA A 60 2.09 -18.44 12.37
C ALA A 60 1.16 -17.80 11.35
N SER A 61 1.39 -18.13 10.07
CA SER A 61 0.66 -17.59 8.92
C SER A 61 -0.44 -18.52 8.38
N ASP A 62 -0.63 -19.69 9.01
CA ASP A 62 -1.66 -20.64 8.62
C ASP A 62 -3.06 -20.19 9.04
N ILE A 63 -4.07 -20.63 8.30
CA ILE A 63 -5.46 -20.19 8.51
C ILE A 63 -6.00 -20.58 9.89
N VAL A 64 -5.57 -21.70 10.45
CA VAL A 64 -6.01 -22.18 11.77
C VAL A 64 -5.48 -21.27 12.87
N SER A 65 -4.19 -20.95 12.85
CA SER A 65 -3.54 -20.06 13.83
C SER A 65 -4.11 -18.65 13.74
N ILE A 66 -4.33 -18.13 12.55
CA ILE A 66 -4.92 -16.81 12.30
C ILE A 66 -6.36 -16.72 12.81
N THR A 67 -7.18 -17.75 12.57
CA THR A 67 -8.56 -17.77 13.10
C THR A 67 -8.60 -17.88 14.62
N ARG A 68 -7.67 -18.60 15.23
CA ARG A 68 -7.50 -18.64 16.70
C ARG A 68 -7.09 -17.29 17.27
N CYS A 69 -6.12 -16.64 16.64
CA CYS A 69 -5.69 -15.29 17.04
C CYS A 69 -6.85 -14.30 16.99
N LEU A 70 -7.64 -14.32 15.90
CA LEU A 70 -8.79 -13.44 15.76
C LEU A 70 -9.90 -13.76 16.78
N LYS A 71 -10.16 -15.04 17.05
CA LYS A 71 -11.16 -15.48 18.05
C LYS A 71 -10.76 -15.08 19.49
N ALA A 72 -9.47 -15.06 19.78
CA ALA A 72 -8.94 -14.66 21.09
C ALA A 72 -8.92 -13.13 21.29
N SER A 73 -9.12 -12.35 20.22
CA SER A 73 -9.13 -10.89 20.29
C SER A 73 -10.44 -10.34 20.83
N ASP A 74 -10.41 -9.11 21.35
CA ASP A 74 -11.60 -8.39 21.86
C ASP A 74 -12.42 -7.74 20.72
N LEU A 75 -12.20 -8.14 19.47
CA LEU A 75 -12.90 -7.57 18.33
C LEU A 75 -14.35 -8.06 18.26
N GLU A 76 -15.26 -7.16 17.89
CA GLU A 76 -16.67 -7.53 17.70
C GLU A 76 -16.79 -8.65 16.66
N PRO A 77 -17.59 -9.69 16.90
CA PRO A 77 -17.75 -10.78 15.94
C PRO A 77 -18.42 -10.28 14.66
N ALA A 78 -18.00 -10.84 13.51
CA ALA A 78 -18.59 -10.56 12.21
C ALA A 78 -19.41 -11.75 11.70
N GLU A 79 -20.35 -11.50 10.78
CA GLU A 79 -21.06 -12.56 10.05
C GLU A 79 -20.11 -13.27 9.07
N ASN A 80 -19.27 -12.48 8.40
CA ASN A 80 -18.29 -12.96 7.44
C ASN A 80 -16.93 -12.30 7.68
N TYR A 81 -15.88 -13.06 7.45
CA TYR A 81 -14.48 -12.63 7.52
C TYR A 81 -13.82 -12.83 6.18
N LEU A 82 -13.13 -11.82 5.70
CA LEU A 82 -12.28 -11.89 4.51
C LEU A 82 -10.82 -11.73 4.93
N PHE A 83 -10.08 -12.81 4.89
CA PHE A 83 -8.64 -12.84 5.14
C PHE A 83 -7.89 -12.63 3.83
N ILE A 84 -6.91 -11.74 3.81
CA ILE A 84 -6.06 -11.49 2.65
C ILE A 84 -4.61 -11.47 3.10
N HIS A 85 -3.80 -12.36 2.55
CA HIS A 85 -2.37 -12.38 2.79
C HIS A 85 -1.71 -11.35 1.85
N VAL A 86 -1.23 -10.26 2.45
CA VAL A 86 -0.56 -9.17 1.73
C VAL A 86 0.93 -9.43 1.77
N ASN A 87 1.50 -9.77 0.64
CA ASN A 87 2.93 -9.97 0.43
C ASN A 87 3.48 -8.96 -0.59
N LYS A 88 4.78 -9.04 -0.89
CA LYS A 88 5.43 -8.15 -1.87
C LYS A 88 4.90 -8.31 -3.29
N GLU A 89 4.24 -9.42 -3.60
CA GLU A 89 3.68 -9.73 -4.92
C GLU A 89 2.20 -9.39 -5.01
N TRP A 90 1.52 -9.23 -3.87
CA TRP A 90 0.10 -8.94 -3.82
C TRP A 90 -0.26 -7.66 -4.60
N SER A 91 -1.30 -7.75 -5.41
CA SER A 91 -1.76 -6.66 -6.26
C SER A 91 -3.11 -6.10 -5.78
N LEU A 92 -3.19 -4.77 -5.66
CA LEU A 92 -4.43 -4.07 -5.30
C LEU A 92 -5.59 -4.37 -6.29
N ARG A 93 -5.28 -4.79 -7.51
CA ARG A 93 -6.27 -5.19 -8.54
C ARG A 93 -7.04 -6.44 -8.17
N GLU A 94 -6.48 -7.30 -7.32
CA GLU A 94 -7.12 -8.55 -6.88
C GLU A 94 -8.16 -8.32 -5.78
N PHE A 95 -8.07 -7.18 -5.08
CA PHE A 95 -8.94 -6.86 -3.96
C PHE A 95 -10.45 -6.95 -4.30
N PRO A 96 -10.97 -6.39 -5.42
CA PRO A 96 -12.37 -6.53 -5.77
C PRO A 96 -12.81 -7.99 -6.02
N LEU A 97 -11.89 -8.83 -6.54
CA LEU A 97 -12.14 -10.25 -6.74
C LEU A 97 -12.32 -10.96 -5.39
N HIS A 98 -11.40 -10.73 -4.45
CA HIS A 98 -11.49 -11.30 -3.10
C HIS A 98 -12.75 -10.82 -2.36
N LEU A 99 -13.09 -9.54 -2.51
CA LEU A 99 -14.32 -8.99 -1.93
C LEU A 99 -15.59 -9.63 -2.53
N ASN A 100 -15.61 -9.90 -3.83
CA ASN A 100 -16.71 -10.62 -4.46
C ASN A 100 -16.81 -12.07 -3.97
N ARG A 101 -15.68 -12.73 -3.73
CA ARG A 101 -15.62 -14.07 -3.15
C ARG A 101 -16.22 -14.13 -1.75
N SER A 102 -16.02 -13.10 -0.92
CA SER A 102 -16.61 -13.03 0.41
C SER A 102 -18.14 -12.90 0.42
N ARG A 103 -18.73 -12.54 -0.72
CA ARG A 103 -20.19 -12.46 -0.90
C ARG A 103 -20.80 -13.76 -1.43
N GLU A 104 -19.96 -14.72 -1.84
CA GLU A 104 -20.41 -16.05 -2.20
C GLU A 104 -20.87 -16.82 -0.96
N ASN A 105 -21.79 -17.71 -1.13
CA ASN A 105 -22.49 -18.40 -0.04
C ASN A 105 -21.70 -19.63 0.49
N TRP A 106 -20.37 -19.46 0.69
CA TRP A 106 -19.48 -20.47 1.28
C TRP A 106 -19.27 -20.20 2.75
N ASP A 107 -19.29 -21.26 3.58
CA ASP A 107 -18.95 -21.12 5.00
C ASP A 107 -17.46 -21.08 5.22
N VAL A 108 -16.70 -21.81 4.40
CA VAL A 108 -15.23 -21.74 4.34
C VAL A 108 -14.79 -21.79 2.88
N TYR A 109 -14.16 -20.74 2.41
CA TYR A 109 -13.52 -20.66 1.12
C TYR A 109 -12.06 -20.33 1.29
N ILE A 110 -11.14 -21.15 0.79
CA ILE A 110 -9.69 -20.93 0.89
C ILE A 110 -9.06 -20.99 -0.49
N GLY A 111 -8.37 -19.93 -0.87
CA GLY A 111 -7.54 -19.87 -2.08
C GLY A 111 -6.07 -20.13 -1.72
N LEU A 112 -5.57 -21.30 -2.11
CA LEU A 112 -4.17 -21.67 -1.95
C LEU A 112 -3.37 -21.30 -3.20
N VAL A 113 -2.10 -20.96 -3.02
CA VAL A 113 -1.14 -20.77 -4.12
C VAL A 113 -0.13 -21.90 -4.10
N SER A 114 -0.04 -22.63 -5.20
CA SER A 114 1.00 -23.65 -5.40
C SER A 114 2.22 -23.02 -6.05
N ASN A 115 3.38 -23.11 -5.39
CA ASN A 115 4.65 -22.77 -6.00
C ASN A 115 5.10 -23.94 -6.88
N ASN A 116 5.39 -23.67 -8.16
CA ASN A 116 5.75 -24.70 -9.15
C ASN A 116 7.03 -25.49 -8.80
N ASP A 117 7.83 -25.03 -7.82
CA ASP A 117 9.11 -25.65 -7.47
C ASP A 117 8.98 -26.86 -6.52
N GLU A 118 7.77 -27.16 -6.01
CA GLU A 118 7.53 -28.25 -5.06
C GLU A 118 6.71 -29.42 -5.64
N GLU A 119 6.70 -29.60 -6.95
CA GLU A 119 5.87 -30.64 -7.60
C GLU A 119 6.21 -32.08 -7.16
N GLU A 120 7.39 -32.33 -6.63
CA GLU A 120 7.88 -33.69 -6.35
C GLU A 120 7.44 -34.26 -4.98
N ASN A 121 6.88 -33.43 -4.07
CA ASN A 121 6.51 -33.86 -2.71
C ASN A 121 5.12 -33.35 -2.26
N ARG A 122 4.12 -33.31 -3.15
CA ARG A 122 2.77 -32.91 -2.75
C ARG A 122 2.17 -33.93 -1.77
N PRO A 123 1.83 -33.54 -0.55
CA PRO A 123 0.89 -34.33 0.23
C PRO A 123 -0.43 -34.32 -0.54
N THR A 124 -0.97 -35.49 -0.80
CA THR A 124 -2.18 -35.76 -1.61
C THR A 124 -3.45 -35.10 -1.02
N ARG A 125 -3.33 -34.36 0.09
CA ARG A 125 -4.40 -33.61 0.75
C ARG A 125 -3.79 -32.34 1.33
N SER A 126 -4.31 -31.19 0.90
CA SER A 126 -3.89 -29.89 1.44
C SER A 126 -4.31 -29.78 2.90
N HIS A 127 -3.33 -29.84 3.82
CA HIS A 127 -3.60 -29.55 5.22
C HIS A 127 -4.00 -28.10 5.40
N LEU A 128 -4.92 -27.81 6.33
CA LEU A 128 -5.36 -26.45 6.64
C LEU A 128 -4.24 -25.58 7.19
N SER A 129 -3.18 -26.21 7.72
CA SER A 129 -1.95 -25.56 8.14
C SER A 129 -1.00 -25.21 7.00
N ALA A 130 -1.37 -25.45 5.73
CA ALA A 130 -0.56 -25.00 4.62
C ALA A 130 -0.45 -23.46 4.67
N SER A 131 0.77 -22.97 4.84
CA SER A 131 1.08 -21.54 4.99
C SER A 131 0.86 -20.71 3.71
N ASN A 132 0.46 -21.36 2.62
CA ASN A 132 0.41 -20.77 1.28
C ASN A 132 -0.99 -20.29 0.87
N PHE A 133 -1.87 -19.95 1.80
CA PHE A 133 -3.14 -19.34 1.39
C PHE A 133 -2.94 -17.85 1.03
N GLN A 134 -3.53 -17.45 -0.08
CA GLN A 134 -3.52 -16.07 -0.54
C GLN A 134 -4.68 -15.27 0.02
N HIS A 135 -5.85 -15.90 0.05
CA HIS A 135 -7.05 -15.30 0.61
C HIS A 135 -7.99 -16.40 1.12
N ALA A 136 -8.81 -16.05 2.11
CA ALA A 136 -9.87 -16.92 2.58
C ALA A 136 -11.12 -16.09 2.92
N SER A 137 -12.28 -16.63 2.63
CA SER A 137 -13.55 -16.08 3.08
C SER A 137 -14.23 -17.08 4.00
N VAL A 138 -14.56 -16.65 5.22
CA VAL A 138 -15.00 -17.54 6.28
C VAL A 138 -16.23 -16.95 6.95
N SER A 139 -17.33 -17.73 7.06
CA SER A 139 -18.49 -17.35 7.86
C SER A 139 -18.17 -17.42 9.35
N PHE A 140 -19.01 -16.86 10.20
CA PHE A 140 -18.84 -16.97 11.66
C PHE A 140 -18.78 -18.45 12.12
N ALA A 141 -19.64 -19.32 11.57
CA ALA A 141 -19.64 -20.75 11.87
C ALA A 141 -18.35 -21.44 11.38
N GLY A 142 -17.89 -21.08 10.20
CA GLY A 142 -16.62 -21.57 9.65
C GLY A 142 -15.42 -21.13 10.49
N LEU A 143 -15.43 -19.90 11.01
CA LEU A 143 -14.37 -19.41 11.88
C LEU A 143 -14.30 -20.18 13.19
N GLU A 144 -15.44 -20.49 13.81
CA GLU A 144 -15.48 -21.29 15.05
C GLU A 144 -14.92 -22.69 14.84
N GLU A 145 -15.26 -23.31 13.72
CA GLU A 145 -14.79 -24.65 13.37
C GLU A 145 -13.29 -24.64 13.06
N LEU A 146 -12.82 -23.72 12.22
CA LEU A 146 -11.39 -23.58 11.91
C LEU A 146 -10.54 -23.28 13.15
N ALA A 147 -11.01 -22.44 14.05
CA ALA A 147 -10.29 -22.13 15.29
C ALA A 147 -10.18 -23.35 16.24
N SER A 148 -11.10 -24.31 16.15
CA SER A 148 -11.08 -25.55 16.93
C SER A 148 -10.36 -26.71 16.23
N ALA A 149 -10.09 -26.58 14.91
CA ALA A 149 -9.40 -27.61 14.12
C ALA A 149 -7.96 -27.85 14.60
N GLU A 150 -7.46 -29.06 14.47
CA GLU A 150 -6.06 -29.39 14.72
C GLU A 150 -5.18 -28.89 13.56
N SER A 151 -3.90 -28.67 13.81
CA SER A 151 -2.97 -28.15 12.78
C SER A 151 -2.79 -29.10 11.59
N GLU A 152 -2.99 -30.40 11.78
CA GLU A 152 -2.89 -31.40 10.73
C GLU A 152 -4.23 -31.71 10.03
N SER A 153 -5.32 -31.04 10.46
CA SER A 153 -6.64 -31.23 9.86
C SER A 153 -6.64 -30.80 8.39
N THR A 154 -7.42 -31.53 7.61
CA THR A 154 -7.68 -31.21 6.20
C THR A 154 -9.08 -30.56 6.06
N ALA A 155 -9.36 -30.01 4.89
CA ALA A 155 -10.69 -29.45 4.60
C ALA A 155 -11.83 -30.49 4.72
N HIS A 156 -11.52 -31.79 4.64
CA HIS A 156 -12.49 -32.88 4.79
C HIS A 156 -12.80 -33.23 6.24
N ASP A 157 -11.97 -32.81 7.18
CA ASP A 157 -12.16 -33.05 8.61
C ASP A 157 -13.08 -32.01 9.25
N LEU A 158 -13.42 -30.95 8.50
CA LEU A 158 -14.42 -29.97 8.92
C LEU A 158 -15.83 -30.57 8.85
N SER A 159 -16.73 -30.04 9.67
CA SER A 159 -18.12 -30.50 9.77
C SER A 159 -18.82 -30.56 8.41
N ASP A 160 -19.50 -31.68 8.11
CA ASP A 160 -20.33 -31.87 6.88
C ASP A 160 -21.46 -30.84 6.74
N LYS A 161 -21.77 -30.11 7.80
CA LYS A 161 -22.78 -29.04 7.79
C LYS A 161 -22.30 -27.77 7.11
N LEU A 162 -20.98 -27.60 6.98
CA LEU A 162 -20.36 -26.42 6.40
C LEU A 162 -20.12 -26.63 4.90
N ARG A 163 -20.40 -25.59 4.14
CA ARG A 163 -20.06 -25.55 2.71
C ARG A 163 -18.62 -25.10 2.56
N VAL A 164 -17.72 -26.06 2.40
CA VAL A 164 -16.29 -25.84 2.29
C VAL A 164 -15.83 -25.90 0.85
N ARG A 165 -15.02 -24.95 0.43
CA ARG A 165 -14.39 -24.94 -0.89
C ARG A 165 -12.92 -24.52 -0.76
N VAL A 166 -12.04 -25.37 -1.18
CA VAL A 166 -10.61 -25.07 -1.31
C VAL A 166 -10.26 -25.05 -2.80
N ILE A 167 -9.61 -23.98 -3.24
CA ILE A 167 -9.14 -23.85 -4.62
C ILE A 167 -7.64 -23.65 -4.57
N GLU A 168 -6.93 -24.46 -5.33
CA GLU A 168 -5.50 -24.32 -5.56
C GLU A 168 -5.31 -23.61 -6.90
N SER A 169 -4.56 -22.51 -6.90
CA SER A 169 -4.18 -21.78 -8.09
C SER A 169 -2.66 -21.81 -8.25
N THR A 170 -2.19 -22.01 -9.45
CA THR A 170 -0.77 -21.87 -9.75
C THR A 170 -0.39 -20.39 -9.65
N ALA A 171 0.69 -20.09 -8.92
CA ALA A 171 1.24 -18.74 -8.89
C ALA A 171 1.56 -18.31 -10.31
N LEU A 172 0.95 -17.21 -10.76
CA LEU A 172 1.35 -16.61 -12.02
C LEU A 172 2.78 -16.11 -11.85
N PRO A 173 3.69 -16.38 -12.82
CA PRO A 173 5.05 -15.87 -12.74
C PRO A 173 4.97 -14.36 -12.57
N SER A 174 5.55 -13.86 -11.48
CA SER A 174 5.65 -12.43 -11.22
C SER A 174 6.44 -11.84 -12.38
N LEU A 175 5.79 -11.00 -13.19
CA LEU A 175 6.50 -10.22 -14.19
C LEU A 175 7.57 -9.43 -13.46
N PRO A 176 8.86 -9.53 -13.83
CA PRO A 176 9.93 -8.84 -13.15
C PRO A 176 9.57 -7.34 -13.14
N GLN A 177 9.24 -6.84 -11.97
CA GLN A 177 8.97 -5.44 -11.79
C GLN A 177 10.27 -4.72 -12.14
N ARG A 178 10.29 -3.98 -13.24
CA ARG A 178 11.49 -3.25 -13.66
C ARG A 178 11.94 -2.41 -12.48
N GLU A 179 13.14 -2.65 -11.98
CA GLU A 179 13.75 -1.91 -10.86
C GLU A 179 13.70 -0.39 -11.07
N SER A 180 13.69 0.03 -12.34
CA SER A 180 13.48 1.43 -12.74
C SER A 180 12.14 2.01 -12.29
N LEU A 181 11.06 1.20 -12.19
CA LEU A 181 9.75 1.68 -11.72
C LEU A 181 9.71 1.77 -10.18
N ALA A 182 10.39 0.86 -9.47
CA ALA A 182 10.50 0.93 -8.02
C ALA A 182 11.32 2.18 -7.61
N THR A 183 12.40 2.47 -8.31
CA THR A 183 13.19 3.69 -8.08
C THR A 183 12.39 4.95 -8.45
N ALA A 184 11.65 4.94 -9.56
CA ALA A 184 10.78 6.06 -9.95
C ALA A 184 9.63 6.27 -8.95
N SER A 185 9.05 5.21 -8.38
CA SER A 185 8.02 5.33 -7.35
C SER A 185 8.56 5.90 -6.04
N ARG A 186 9.75 5.50 -5.61
CA ARG A 186 10.44 6.11 -4.45
C ARG A 186 10.73 7.59 -4.68
N PHE A 187 11.21 7.96 -5.86
CA PHE A 187 11.38 9.37 -6.23
C PHE A 187 10.05 10.11 -6.24
N ALA A 188 8.98 9.52 -6.76
CA ALA A 188 7.66 10.13 -6.77
C ALA A 188 7.11 10.29 -5.34
N GLN A 189 7.31 9.32 -4.45
CA GLN A 189 6.91 9.41 -3.04
C GLN A 189 7.72 10.48 -2.29
N LEU A 190 9.04 10.51 -2.44
CA LEU A 190 9.89 11.57 -1.89
C LEU A 190 9.49 12.94 -2.43
N PHE A 191 9.14 13.02 -3.72
CA PHE A 191 8.69 14.25 -4.36
C PHE A 191 7.33 14.70 -3.84
N MET A 192 6.38 13.76 -3.66
CA MET A 192 5.07 14.04 -3.05
C MET A 192 5.22 14.47 -1.60
N TRP A 193 6.02 13.75 -0.81
CA TRP A 193 6.30 14.12 0.58
C TRP A 193 6.98 15.50 0.68
N MET A 194 7.88 15.82 -0.24
CA MET A 194 8.51 17.14 -0.32
C MET A 194 7.54 18.26 -0.76
N ILE A 195 6.54 17.96 -1.59
CA ILE A 195 5.47 18.91 -1.96
C ILE A 195 4.52 19.12 -0.78
N GLU A 196 4.21 18.07 -0.01
CA GLU A 196 3.35 18.10 1.16
C GLU A 196 4.04 18.72 2.38
N SER A 197 5.37 18.65 2.46
CA SER A 197 6.14 19.40 3.46
C SER A 197 5.94 20.90 3.21
N ARG A 198 5.53 21.62 4.25
CA ARG A 198 5.01 23.01 4.28
C ARG A 198 5.86 24.10 3.61
N HIS A 199 6.91 23.76 2.84
CA HIS A 199 7.84 24.74 2.27
C HIS A 199 8.22 24.47 0.80
N PRO A 200 7.26 24.45 -0.14
CA PRO A 200 7.55 24.28 -1.58
C PRO A 200 8.47 25.39 -2.11
N LEU A 201 8.46 26.53 -1.43
CA LEU A 201 9.29 27.69 -1.77
C LEU A 201 10.78 27.42 -1.57
N PHE A 202 11.17 26.63 -0.56
CA PHE A 202 12.56 26.23 -0.35
C PHE A 202 13.03 25.21 -1.39
N LEU A 203 12.15 24.29 -1.79
CA LEU A 203 12.50 23.21 -2.70
C LEU A 203 12.78 23.69 -4.13
N PHE A 204 11.93 24.57 -4.65
CA PHE A 204 12.05 25.09 -6.01
C PHE A 204 12.60 26.51 -6.04
N GLY A 205 12.34 27.30 -5.02
CA GLY A 205 12.79 28.69 -4.96
C GLY A 205 14.30 28.83 -4.83
N ILE A 206 14.93 28.12 -3.89
CA ILE A 206 16.39 28.22 -3.68
C ILE A 206 17.17 27.69 -4.89
N PRO A 207 16.95 26.47 -5.41
CA PRO A 207 17.61 26.02 -6.63
C PRO A 207 17.33 26.91 -7.84
N GLY A 208 16.09 27.42 -7.95
CA GLY A 208 15.71 28.35 -9.00
C GLY A 208 16.52 29.64 -8.97
N ILE A 209 16.68 30.26 -7.79
CA ILE A 209 17.50 31.47 -7.60
C ILE A 209 18.98 31.18 -7.91
N VAL A 210 19.51 30.05 -7.43
CA VAL A 210 20.92 29.66 -7.69
C VAL A 210 21.16 29.49 -9.18
N LEU A 211 20.29 28.75 -9.89
CA LEU A 211 20.39 28.55 -11.34
C LEU A 211 20.26 29.88 -12.11
N PHE A 212 19.33 30.73 -11.69
CA PHE A 212 19.14 32.04 -12.31
C PHE A 212 20.40 32.92 -12.14
N VAL A 213 20.95 33.01 -10.94
CA VAL A 213 22.14 33.82 -10.64
C VAL A 213 23.36 33.27 -11.36
N LEU A 214 23.56 31.96 -11.42
CA LEU A 214 24.63 31.31 -12.18
C LEU A 214 24.50 31.60 -13.67
N GLY A 215 23.31 31.42 -14.23
CA GLY A 215 23.02 31.72 -15.63
C GLY A 215 23.27 33.21 -15.93
N TYR A 216 22.82 34.12 -15.07
CA TYR A 216 23.07 35.56 -15.24
C TYR A 216 24.54 35.91 -15.16
N ARG A 217 25.31 35.33 -14.23
CA ARG A 217 26.77 35.55 -14.14
C ARG A 217 27.51 35.02 -15.38
N LEU A 218 27.14 33.85 -15.87
CA LEU A 218 27.70 33.29 -17.09
C LEU A 218 27.35 34.14 -18.33
N SER A 219 26.18 34.78 -18.39
CA SER A 219 25.77 35.66 -19.50
C SER A 219 26.69 36.87 -19.66
N GLY A 220 27.23 37.42 -18.58
CA GLY A 220 28.21 38.53 -18.62
C GLY A 220 29.51 38.14 -19.34
N GLY A 221 29.94 36.89 -19.25
CA GLY A 221 31.08 36.34 -19.99
C GLY A 221 30.77 36.13 -21.48
N VAL A 222 29.52 35.75 -21.80
CA VAL A 222 29.09 35.50 -23.18
C VAL A 222 29.04 36.75 -24.03
N VAL A 223 28.66 37.90 -23.47
CA VAL A 223 28.61 39.18 -24.18
C VAL A 223 30.00 39.59 -24.71
N ASN A 224 31.06 39.28 -23.97
CA ASN A 224 32.44 39.56 -24.40
C ASN A 224 32.96 38.57 -25.46
N THR A 225 32.32 37.38 -25.60
CA THR A 225 32.78 36.31 -26.48
C THR A 225 32.06 36.38 -27.85
N PHE A 226 31.04 37.23 -28.03
CA PHE A 226 30.33 37.43 -29.31
C PHE A 226 31.23 38.09 -30.39
N THR A 227 32.42 38.54 -30.05
CA THR A 227 33.36 39.09 -31.03
C THR A 227 34.13 38.01 -31.82
N GLU A 228 34.14 36.74 -31.34
CA GLU A 228 34.76 35.61 -32.04
C GLU A 228 33.73 34.45 -32.10
N LEU A 229 33.07 34.34 -33.25
CA LEU A 229 32.11 33.23 -33.52
C LEU A 229 32.84 31.90 -33.69
N SER A 230 33.17 31.26 -32.56
CA SER A 230 33.63 29.88 -32.51
C SER A 230 32.48 28.95 -32.13
N THR A 231 32.50 27.72 -32.63
CA THR A 231 31.45 26.70 -32.36
C THR A 231 31.28 26.41 -30.85
N GLU A 232 32.34 26.59 -30.05
CA GLU A 232 32.36 26.47 -28.62
C GLU A 232 31.55 27.57 -27.91
N SER A 233 31.53 28.78 -28.48
CA SER A 233 30.82 29.93 -27.91
C SER A 233 29.28 29.76 -28.00
N ILE A 234 28.79 29.09 -29.06
CA ILE A 234 27.36 28.81 -29.24
C ILE A 234 26.84 27.84 -28.17
N GLY A 235 27.60 26.79 -27.82
CA GLY A 235 27.23 25.84 -26.76
C GLY A 235 27.12 26.48 -25.40
N VAL A 236 28.10 27.35 -25.03
CA VAL A 236 28.07 28.06 -23.77
C VAL A 236 26.90 29.05 -23.71
N THR A 237 26.63 29.75 -24.80
CA THR A 237 25.48 30.67 -24.89
C THR A 237 24.16 29.95 -24.71
N LEU A 238 23.97 28.82 -25.37
CA LEU A 238 22.75 28.00 -25.27
C LEU A 238 22.57 27.47 -23.85
N LEU A 239 23.64 26.97 -23.23
CA LEU A 239 23.63 26.50 -21.84
C LEU A 239 23.26 27.62 -20.86
N THR A 240 23.80 28.81 -21.06
CA THR A 240 23.54 29.98 -20.21
C THR A 240 22.07 30.41 -20.29
N ILE A 241 21.51 30.45 -21.51
CA ILE A 241 20.08 30.75 -21.73
C ILE A 241 19.22 29.67 -21.08
N ALA A 242 19.57 28.40 -21.29
CA ALA A 242 18.83 27.28 -20.68
C ALA A 242 18.83 27.36 -19.15
N MET A 243 19.99 27.58 -18.51
CA MET A 243 20.08 27.72 -17.06
C MET A 243 19.24 28.88 -16.53
N THR A 244 19.28 30.03 -17.19
CA THR A 244 18.52 31.22 -16.78
C THR A 244 17.01 30.96 -16.89
N LEU A 245 16.55 30.35 -17.99
CA LEU A 245 15.15 29.99 -18.19
C LEU A 245 14.69 28.94 -17.17
N PHE A 246 15.44 27.86 -16.96
CA PHE A 246 15.09 26.85 -15.95
C PHE A 246 15.05 27.44 -14.54
N GLY A 247 15.97 28.35 -14.20
CA GLY A 247 15.93 29.06 -12.91
C GLY A 247 14.65 29.89 -12.77
N LEU A 248 14.27 30.62 -13.81
CA LEU A 248 13.03 31.41 -13.82
C LEU A 248 11.78 30.54 -13.69
N PHE A 249 11.70 29.44 -14.46
CA PHE A 249 10.59 28.49 -14.36
C PHE A 249 10.48 27.85 -12.98
N ALA A 250 11.60 27.45 -12.38
CA ALA A 250 11.60 26.89 -11.03
C ALA A 250 11.08 27.88 -10.00
N MET A 251 11.45 29.17 -10.09
CA MET A 251 10.91 30.22 -9.23
C MET A 251 9.39 30.42 -9.44
N MET A 252 8.92 30.41 -10.69
CA MET A 252 7.48 30.52 -10.98
C MET A 252 6.70 29.33 -10.38
N ILE A 253 7.19 28.13 -10.54
CA ILE A 253 6.59 26.92 -9.94
C ILE A 253 6.56 27.06 -8.41
N ALA A 254 7.64 27.49 -7.78
CA ALA A 254 7.69 27.71 -6.34
C ALA A 254 6.61 28.66 -5.84
N VAL A 255 6.40 29.78 -6.54
CA VAL A 255 5.37 30.76 -6.19
C VAL A 255 3.97 30.22 -6.39
N ILE A 256 3.71 29.52 -7.50
CA ILE A 256 2.40 28.90 -7.78
C ILE A 256 2.05 27.88 -6.70
N LEU A 257 2.98 26.98 -6.37
CA LEU A 257 2.76 25.95 -5.33
C LEU A 257 2.55 26.59 -3.95
N TYR A 258 3.25 27.66 -3.64
CA TYR A 258 3.05 28.40 -2.39
C TYR A 258 1.65 29.02 -2.31
N ILE A 259 1.20 29.65 -3.39
CA ILE A 259 -0.15 30.27 -3.44
C ILE A 259 -1.22 29.19 -3.34
N MET A 260 -1.07 28.06 -4.08
CA MET A 260 -2.02 26.96 -4.02
C MET A 260 -2.08 26.32 -2.62
N GLY A 261 -0.92 26.10 -1.98
CA GLY A 261 -0.88 25.58 -0.61
C GLY A 261 -1.64 26.48 0.37
N LYS A 262 -1.42 27.81 0.26
CA LYS A 262 -2.11 28.78 1.11
C LYS A 262 -3.63 28.84 0.85
N GLN A 263 -4.07 28.66 -0.40
CA GLN A 263 -5.50 28.60 -0.73
C GLN A 263 -6.16 27.33 -0.15
N VAL A 264 -5.47 26.19 -0.22
CA VAL A 264 -5.96 24.92 0.36
C VAL A 264 -6.11 25.06 1.88
N GLU A 265 -5.14 25.65 2.58
CA GLU A 265 -5.23 25.90 4.03
C GLU A 265 -6.42 26.82 4.38
N GLN A 266 -6.67 27.86 3.57
CA GLN A 266 -7.82 28.75 3.78
C GLN A 266 -9.16 28.04 3.57
N VAL A 267 -9.27 27.20 2.56
CA VAL A 267 -10.47 26.41 2.30
C VAL A 267 -10.71 25.38 3.41
N GLN A 268 -9.67 24.68 3.85
CA GLN A 268 -9.78 23.75 4.98
C GLN A 268 -10.20 24.45 6.27
N ALA A 269 -9.62 25.62 6.58
CA ALA A 269 -10.01 26.39 7.74
C ALA A 269 -11.48 26.89 7.70
N GLN A 270 -12.05 27.06 6.53
CA GLN A 270 -13.48 27.37 6.37
C GLN A 270 -14.38 26.15 6.63
N TYR A 271 -13.91 24.93 6.32
CA TYR A 271 -14.67 23.70 6.56
C TYR A 271 -14.54 23.19 8.00
N ASP A 272 -13.41 23.48 8.67
CA ASP A 272 -13.16 23.13 10.08
C ASP A 272 -13.70 24.17 11.06
N GLY A 273 -14.45 25.19 10.57
CA GLY A 273 -15.18 26.15 11.40
C GLY A 273 -16.15 25.42 12.35
N PRO A 274 -16.37 25.95 13.57
CA PRO A 274 -16.97 25.20 14.67
C PRO A 274 -18.37 24.70 14.28
N ARG A 275 -18.54 23.39 14.12
CA ARG A 275 -19.83 22.71 14.23
C ARG A 275 -20.22 22.74 15.72
N GLY A 276 -20.49 23.95 16.19
CA GLY A 276 -20.93 24.21 17.54
C GLY A 276 -22.31 24.82 17.51
N GLY A 277 -23.30 24.08 17.92
CA GLY A 277 -24.58 24.64 18.39
C GLY A 277 -25.77 24.32 17.48
N LEU A 278 -26.39 23.17 17.67
CA LEU A 278 -27.85 23.03 17.84
C LEU A 278 -28.08 21.83 18.74
#